data_dd72d97e5f4ee7ac04f741244e513f95
#
_entry.id   dd72d97e5f4ee7ac04f741244e513f95
#
_cell.length_a   1.000
_cell.length_b   1.000
_cell.length_c   1.000
_cell.angle_alpha   90.00
_cell.angle_beta   90.00
_cell.angle_gamma   90.00
#
_symmetry.space_group_name_H-M   'P 1'
#
loop_
_entity.id
_entity.type
_entity.pdbx_description
1 polymer ?
#
loop_
_entity_poly.entity_id
_entity_poly.type
_entity_poly.pdbx_seq_one_letter_code
_entity_poly.pdbx_strand_id
1 'polypeptide(L)'
;MQALLNDRQTICALATSAGGALGVIRVSGSDAIDIVDHAFKAPKGKSLHTLPAQTVQYGHIVDERAHPIDEVLVTCFHAPHSYTGENSVEISCHGSAYILNEVLKLLVRLGCRQAQPGEFTQRAFLNGKMDLSQAEAVADLIAATNRASAQLALGQLRGHFSGELATLRDKLLHITSLIELELDFSDQDVTFADRQELQALAEEIGTKIASLATSFETGRAIKAGISVAIVGKTNVGKSTLLNRLLKEERAIVSDIHGTTRDVIEDTIQINGINFRFIDTAGIRKTSDEIESLGIERTYQKLTEAAIVLWVIDKAPSLSEIEEMDAHTRGKRLIVVSNKTDEQSFAFPTFSWTEQPTFVSVSAKFNTNIETLETSIYNAANIPEIHENDVVVTNVRHYEALTHALASIQRVLDGIALDLSGDLLSEDLRQCLHFLAEITGGGITSNEVLGNIFKHFCIGK
;
A
#
# COMPACT_ATOMS: atom_id res chain seq x y z
N MET A 1 24.23 -8.30 -5.63
CA MET A 1 24.50 -6.88 -5.94
C MET A 1 25.40 -6.69 -7.16
N GLN A 2 26.59 -7.32 -7.26
CA GLN A 2 27.50 -7.16 -8.40
C GLN A 2 26.95 -7.67 -9.75
N ALA A 3 26.12 -8.70 -9.79
CA ALA A 3 25.50 -9.23 -11.01
C ALA A 3 24.37 -8.33 -11.57
N LEU A 4 23.62 -7.62 -10.70
CA LEU A 4 22.62 -6.61 -11.09
C LEU A 4 23.29 -5.32 -11.62
N LEU A 5 24.47 -4.99 -11.12
CA LEU A 5 25.24 -3.86 -11.60
C LEU A 5 25.92 -4.13 -12.96
N ASN A 6 25.99 -5.40 -13.40
CA ASN A 6 26.57 -5.77 -14.69
C ASN A 6 25.60 -5.61 -15.88
N ASP A 7 24.29 -5.53 -15.67
CA ASP A 7 23.33 -5.19 -16.74
C ASP A 7 23.01 -3.70 -16.71
N ARG A 8 24.04 -2.87 -16.99
CA ARG A 8 23.94 -1.41 -17.08
C ARG A 8 23.41 -0.94 -18.43
N GLN A 9 22.72 -1.79 -19.18
CA GLN A 9 22.13 -1.40 -20.44
C GLN A 9 21.13 -0.27 -20.23
N THR A 10 21.18 0.76 -21.07
CA THR A 10 20.19 1.84 -21.05
C THR A 10 18.80 1.31 -21.34
N ILE A 11 17.84 1.66 -20.48
CA ILE A 11 16.46 1.20 -20.55
C ILE A 11 15.52 2.31 -20.99
N CYS A 12 14.43 1.93 -21.64
CA CYS A 12 13.34 2.84 -21.95
C CYS A 12 11.97 2.20 -21.69
N ALA A 13 11.00 3.03 -21.31
CA ALA A 13 9.60 2.62 -21.19
C ALA A 13 8.65 3.81 -21.26
N LEU A 14 7.39 3.53 -21.54
CA LEU A 14 6.29 4.46 -21.39
C LEU A 14 5.98 4.66 -19.89
N ALA A 15 6.08 5.89 -19.40
CA ALA A 15 5.84 6.25 -18.00
C ALA A 15 4.38 6.64 -17.71
N THR A 16 3.57 6.88 -18.74
CA THR A 16 2.14 7.22 -18.66
C THR A 16 1.31 6.20 -19.43
N SER A 17 0.00 6.14 -19.16
CA SER A 17 -0.93 5.34 -19.98
C SER A 17 -1.02 5.90 -21.38
N ALA A 18 -1.11 5.02 -22.39
CA ALA A 18 -1.40 5.43 -23.77
C ALA A 18 -2.89 5.85 -23.91
N GLY A 19 -3.16 6.75 -24.89
CA GLY A 19 -4.53 7.20 -25.20
C GLY A 19 -4.94 8.52 -24.55
N GLY A 20 -4.09 9.12 -23.70
CA GLY A 20 -4.26 10.49 -23.22
C GLY A 20 -3.82 11.53 -24.23
N ALA A 21 -3.93 12.83 -23.91
CA ALA A 21 -3.44 13.92 -24.77
C ALA A 21 -1.91 13.92 -24.88
N LEU A 22 -1.23 13.53 -23.80
CA LEU A 22 0.22 13.45 -23.70
C LEU A 22 0.65 12.05 -23.26
N GLY A 23 1.81 11.59 -23.76
CA GLY A 23 2.51 10.41 -23.31
C GLY A 23 3.95 10.74 -22.99
N VAL A 24 4.47 10.21 -21.88
CA VAL A 24 5.86 10.42 -21.47
C VAL A 24 6.62 9.09 -21.60
N ILE A 25 7.71 9.13 -22.38
CA ILE A 25 8.67 8.02 -22.46
C ILE A 25 9.88 8.39 -21.63
N ARG A 26 10.28 7.49 -20.74
CA ARG A 26 11.47 7.64 -19.89
C ARG A 26 12.60 6.76 -20.39
N VAL A 27 13.80 7.32 -20.42
CA VAL A 27 15.04 6.61 -20.75
C VAL A 27 16.00 6.79 -19.58
N SER A 28 16.70 5.73 -19.15
CA SER A 28 17.67 5.78 -18.03
C SER A 28 18.86 4.86 -18.30
N GLY A 29 20.04 5.34 -18.02
CA GLY A 29 21.30 4.60 -18.16
C GLY A 29 22.46 5.52 -18.58
N SER A 30 23.68 4.95 -18.69
CA SER A 30 24.88 5.69 -19.06
C SER A 30 24.71 6.45 -20.39
N ASP A 31 24.08 5.80 -21.38
CA ASP A 31 23.99 6.27 -22.75
C ASP A 31 22.63 6.96 -23.07
N ALA A 32 21.82 7.24 -22.01
CA ALA A 32 20.47 7.77 -22.19
C ALA A 32 20.43 9.08 -22.98
N ILE A 33 21.36 10.00 -22.70
CA ILE A 33 21.44 11.30 -23.39
C ILE A 33 21.93 11.10 -24.83
N ASP A 34 22.95 10.28 -25.05
CA ASP A 34 23.52 10.02 -26.39
C ASP A 34 22.46 9.39 -27.32
N ILE A 35 21.76 8.36 -26.83
CA ILE A 35 20.73 7.66 -27.60
C ILE A 35 19.60 8.63 -28.01
N VAL A 36 19.11 9.44 -27.06
CA VAL A 36 18.02 10.37 -27.36
C VAL A 36 18.49 11.53 -28.25
N ASP A 37 19.73 12.05 -28.08
CA ASP A 37 20.27 13.10 -28.91
C ASP A 37 20.39 12.72 -30.39
N HIS A 38 20.66 11.42 -30.68
CA HIS A 38 20.65 10.89 -32.05
C HIS A 38 19.27 10.99 -32.71
N ALA A 39 18.21 10.74 -31.96
CA ALA A 39 16.83 10.76 -32.43
C ALA A 39 16.20 12.15 -32.38
N PHE A 40 16.77 13.08 -31.61
CA PHE A 40 16.18 14.39 -31.33
C PHE A 40 16.77 15.49 -32.23
N LYS A 41 15.93 16.35 -32.75
CA LYS A 41 16.33 17.52 -33.52
C LYS A 41 15.72 18.80 -32.95
N ALA A 42 16.55 19.62 -32.34
CA ALA A 42 16.15 20.94 -31.87
C ALA A 42 16.10 21.96 -33.03
N PRO A 43 15.16 22.93 -33.05
CA PRO A 43 15.05 23.93 -34.12
C PRO A 43 16.31 24.76 -34.35
N LYS A 44 17.16 24.93 -33.31
CA LYS A 44 18.41 25.68 -33.38
C LYS A 44 19.67 24.80 -33.42
N GLY A 45 19.51 23.51 -33.71
CA GLY A 45 20.62 22.55 -33.78
C GLY A 45 21.36 22.30 -32.46
N LYS A 46 20.76 22.63 -31.31
CA LYS A 46 21.37 22.40 -30.00
C LYS A 46 21.31 20.89 -29.65
N SER A 47 22.48 20.36 -29.29
CA SER A 47 22.56 19.00 -28.73
C SER A 47 22.06 18.96 -27.29
N LEU A 48 21.44 17.82 -26.88
CA LEU A 48 21.00 17.57 -25.51
C LEU A 48 22.16 17.61 -24.50
N HIS A 49 23.38 17.30 -24.92
CA HIS A 49 24.58 17.38 -24.09
C HIS A 49 24.89 18.81 -23.60
N THR A 50 24.45 19.81 -24.33
CA THR A 50 24.71 21.22 -23.98
C THR A 50 23.64 21.82 -23.10
N LEU A 51 22.57 21.06 -22.80
CA LEU A 51 21.47 21.52 -21.98
C LEU A 51 21.83 21.44 -20.50
N PRO A 52 21.55 22.48 -19.71
CA PRO A 52 21.58 22.36 -18.26
C PRO A 52 20.62 21.27 -17.79
N ALA A 53 20.96 20.58 -16.67
CA ALA A 53 20.08 19.61 -16.05
C ALA A 53 18.71 20.23 -15.72
N GLN A 54 17.65 19.43 -15.81
CA GLN A 54 16.28 19.81 -15.45
C GLN A 54 15.70 20.95 -16.31
N THR A 55 16.24 21.13 -17.54
CA THR A 55 15.68 22.08 -18.50
C THR A 55 14.91 21.36 -19.60
N VAL A 56 13.87 22.03 -20.11
CA VAL A 56 13.00 21.49 -21.16
C VAL A 56 13.44 22.09 -22.51
N GLN A 57 13.58 21.21 -23.49
CA GLN A 57 13.91 21.59 -24.87
C GLN A 57 12.80 21.11 -25.82
N TYR A 58 12.27 22.06 -26.62
CA TYR A 58 11.36 21.73 -27.72
C TYR A 58 12.14 21.24 -28.93
N GLY A 59 11.59 20.25 -29.64
CA GLY A 59 12.15 19.76 -30.90
C GLY A 59 11.30 18.63 -31.48
N HIS A 60 11.90 17.82 -32.35
CA HIS A 60 11.27 16.73 -33.04
C HIS A 60 12.02 15.43 -32.79
N ILE A 61 11.31 14.35 -32.57
CA ILE A 61 11.88 13.01 -32.72
C ILE A 61 11.77 12.62 -34.19
N VAL A 62 12.90 12.23 -34.76
CA VAL A 62 13.01 11.87 -36.18
C VAL A 62 13.43 10.39 -36.32
N ASP A 63 12.96 9.75 -37.39
CA ASP A 63 13.37 8.39 -37.75
C ASP A 63 14.80 8.39 -38.38
N GLU A 64 15.29 7.20 -38.72
CA GLU A 64 16.61 6.99 -39.34
C GLU A 64 16.76 7.71 -40.71
N ARG A 65 15.67 8.11 -41.32
CA ARG A 65 15.61 8.86 -42.59
C ARG A 65 15.40 10.35 -42.39
N ALA A 66 15.49 10.81 -41.13
CA ALA A 66 15.24 12.18 -40.70
C ALA A 66 13.78 12.66 -40.92
N HIS A 67 12.80 11.76 -41.05
CA HIS A 67 11.40 12.15 -41.08
C HIS A 67 10.90 12.36 -39.66
N PRO A 68 10.14 13.42 -39.36
CA PRO A 68 9.63 13.67 -38.03
C PRO A 68 8.55 12.63 -37.70
N ILE A 69 8.72 11.98 -36.53
CA ILE A 69 7.72 11.08 -35.93
C ILE A 69 6.75 11.92 -35.11
N ASP A 70 7.26 12.85 -34.29
CA ASP A 70 6.46 13.71 -33.43
C ASP A 70 7.20 14.99 -33.02
N GLU A 71 6.43 16.03 -32.70
CA GLU A 71 6.92 17.22 -32.01
C GLU A 71 6.89 16.98 -30.50
N VAL A 72 8.01 17.19 -29.83
CA VAL A 72 8.19 16.75 -28.43
C VAL A 72 8.84 17.82 -27.55
N LEU A 73 8.64 17.64 -26.24
CA LEU A 73 9.44 18.30 -25.22
C LEU A 73 10.37 17.26 -24.58
N VAL A 74 11.66 17.56 -24.53
CA VAL A 74 12.67 16.67 -23.92
C VAL A 74 13.25 17.33 -22.69
N THR A 75 13.31 16.58 -21.59
CA THR A 75 13.95 16.99 -20.34
C THR A 75 15.11 16.05 -20.01
N CYS A 76 16.30 16.60 -19.77
CA CYS A 76 17.49 15.84 -19.39
C CYS A 76 17.76 15.95 -17.89
N PHE A 77 18.12 14.84 -17.28
CA PHE A 77 18.55 14.72 -15.88
C PHE A 77 19.93 14.08 -15.86
N HIS A 78 20.90 14.77 -15.28
CA HIS A 78 22.27 14.27 -15.16
C HIS A 78 22.48 13.54 -13.84
N ALA A 79 23.18 12.43 -13.88
CA ALA A 79 23.60 11.69 -12.69
C ALA A 79 24.41 12.61 -11.73
N PRO A 80 24.23 12.48 -10.40
CA PRO A 80 23.30 11.62 -9.67
C PRO A 80 21.92 12.27 -9.45
N HIS A 81 21.62 13.41 -10.07
CA HIS A 81 20.41 14.23 -9.81
C HIS A 81 19.25 13.84 -10.73
N SER A 82 18.91 12.56 -10.73
CA SER A 82 17.75 11.96 -11.43
C SER A 82 16.99 11.03 -10.50
N TYR A 83 15.86 10.50 -10.97
CA TYR A 83 15.08 9.53 -10.22
C TYR A 83 15.85 8.23 -9.94
N THR A 84 16.52 7.68 -10.96
CA THR A 84 17.31 6.45 -10.85
C THR A 84 18.73 6.66 -10.31
N GLY A 85 19.19 7.90 -10.21
CA GLY A 85 20.61 8.23 -9.96
C GLY A 85 21.51 8.09 -11.17
N GLU A 86 20.98 7.66 -12.33
CA GLU A 86 21.69 7.57 -13.63
C GLU A 86 21.38 8.79 -14.50
N ASN A 87 22.05 8.94 -15.64
CA ASN A 87 21.57 9.88 -16.65
C ASN A 87 20.19 9.45 -17.12
N SER A 88 19.26 10.38 -17.18
CA SER A 88 17.88 10.08 -17.57
C SER A 88 17.34 11.16 -18.51
N VAL A 89 16.47 10.74 -19.43
CA VAL A 89 15.78 11.64 -20.35
C VAL A 89 14.30 11.32 -20.34
N GLU A 90 13.47 12.35 -20.23
CA GLU A 90 12.02 12.23 -20.38
C GLU A 90 11.60 12.93 -21.69
N ILE A 91 10.87 12.19 -22.52
CA ILE A 91 10.36 12.64 -23.81
C ILE A 91 8.84 12.73 -23.70
N SER A 92 8.32 13.95 -23.70
CA SER A 92 6.87 14.20 -23.72
C SER A 92 6.38 14.30 -25.16
N CYS A 93 5.62 13.29 -25.57
CA CYS A 93 5.04 13.12 -26.91
C CYS A 93 3.53 13.36 -26.90
N HIS A 94 2.92 13.46 -28.07
CA HIS A 94 1.48 13.29 -28.18
C HIS A 94 1.09 11.86 -27.75
N GLY A 95 0.00 11.70 -27.00
CA GLY A 95 -0.39 10.44 -26.35
C GLY A 95 -0.97 9.37 -27.27
N SER A 96 -0.80 9.50 -28.60
CA SER A 96 -1.19 8.50 -29.59
C SER A 96 -0.41 7.20 -29.36
N ALA A 97 -1.10 6.08 -29.20
CA ALA A 97 -0.48 4.75 -29.06
C ALA A 97 0.47 4.44 -30.24
N TYR A 98 0.13 4.91 -31.46
CA TYR A 98 0.98 4.74 -32.63
C TYR A 98 2.31 5.51 -32.49
N ILE A 99 2.24 6.80 -32.13
CA ILE A 99 3.44 7.65 -31.97
C ILE A 99 4.33 7.08 -30.87
N LEU A 100 3.78 6.79 -29.70
CA LEU A 100 4.52 6.27 -28.56
C LEU A 100 5.23 4.96 -28.88
N ASN A 101 4.56 4.04 -29.61
CA ASN A 101 5.16 2.79 -30.07
C ASN A 101 6.29 3.02 -31.07
N GLU A 102 6.15 3.95 -32.02
CA GLU A 102 7.21 4.24 -32.99
C GLU A 102 8.43 4.85 -32.32
N VAL A 103 8.24 5.76 -31.35
CA VAL A 103 9.36 6.32 -30.57
C VAL A 103 10.05 5.25 -29.74
N LEU A 104 9.30 4.37 -29.06
CA LEU A 104 9.88 3.25 -28.29
C LEU A 104 10.68 2.30 -29.19
N LYS A 105 10.15 1.93 -30.37
CA LYS A 105 10.85 1.08 -31.35
C LYS A 105 12.14 1.73 -31.84
N LEU A 106 12.11 3.05 -32.08
CA LEU A 106 13.29 3.82 -32.48
C LEU A 106 14.36 3.76 -31.39
N LEU A 107 14.00 4.04 -30.12
CA LEU A 107 14.93 4.00 -29.00
C LEU A 107 15.54 2.60 -28.80
N VAL A 108 14.77 1.54 -28.96
CA VAL A 108 15.27 0.15 -28.90
C VAL A 108 16.26 -0.12 -30.04
N ARG A 109 15.99 0.34 -31.28
CA ARG A 109 16.93 0.23 -32.40
C ARG A 109 18.23 1.01 -32.17
N LEU A 110 18.15 2.13 -31.46
CA LEU A 110 19.32 2.94 -31.13
C LEU A 110 20.11 2.42 -29.90
N GLY A 111 19.68 1.31 -29.30
CA GLY A 111 20.46 0.62 -28.28
C GLY A 111 19.82 0.57 -26.88
N CYS A 112 18.63 1.11 -26.69
CA CYS A 112 17.88 0.90 -25.45
C CYS A 112 17.33 -0.53 -25.37
N ARG A 113 17.19 -1.01 -24.14
CA ARG A 113 16.36 -2.18 -23.80
C ARG A 113 15.04 -1.70 -23.22
N GLN A 114 13.96 -2.42 -23.48
CA GLN A 114 12.70 -2.15 -22.80
C GLN A 114 12.84 -2.49 -21.31
N ALA A 115 12.41 -1.57 -20.45
CA ALA A 115 12.45 -1.74 -19.01
C ALA A 115 11.50 -2.85 -18.53
N GLN A 116 11.90 -3.56 -17.50
CA GLN A 116 11.07 -4.50 -16.78
C GLN A 116 10.11 -3.78 -15.82
N PRO A 117 9.05 -4.43 -15.32
CA PRO A 117 8.21 -3.85 -14.26
C PRO A 117 9.07 -3.40 -13.07
N GLY A 118 8.87 -2.16 -12.59
CA GLY A 118 9.58 -1.59 -11.45
C GLY A 118 11.07 -1.32 -11.64
N GLU A 119 11.65 -1.51 -12.84
CA GLU A 119 13.10 -1.45 -13.02
C GLU A 119 13.70 -0.07 -12.74
N PHE A 120 13.01 1.02 -13.05
CA PHE A 120 13.49 2.37 -12.69
C PHE A 120 13.57 2.57 -11.19
N THR A 121 12.58 2.11 -10.44
CA THR A 121 12.58 2.17 -8.97
C THR A 121 13.61 1.22 -8.36
N GLN A 122 13.79 0.05 -8.94
CA GLN A 122 14.84 -0.89 -8.55
C GLN A 122 16.24 -0.25 -8.72
N ARG A 123 16.49 0.43 -9.84
CA ARG A 123 17.76 1.16 -10.06
C ARG A 123 17.93 2.31 -9.08
N ALA A 124 16.86 3.04 -8.77
CA ALA A 124 16.88 4.07 -7.73
C ALA A 124 17.29 3.50 -6.37
N PHE A 125 16.74 2.35 -5.96
CA PHE A 125 17.13 1.65 -4.75
C PHE A 125 18.60 1.20 -4.80
N LEU A 126 19.04 0.54 -5.88
CA LEU A 126 20.42 0.05 -6.04
C LEU A 126 21.46 1.18 -6.04
N ASN A 127 21.09 2.37 -6.56
CA ASN A 127 21.93 3.53 -6.57
C ASN A 127 21.80 4.41 -5.29
N GLY A 128 21.11 3.89 -4.24
CA GLY A 128 21.01 4.55 -2.94
C GLY A 128 20.18 5.84 -2.93
N LYS A 129 19.28 6.02 -3.93
CA LYS A 129 18.35 7.17 -3.96
C LYS A 129 17.21 7.04 -2.96
N MET A 130 16.87 5.81 -2.62
CA MET A 130 15.83 5.43 -1.67
C MET A 130 16.13 4.05 -1.10
N ASP A 131 15.61 3.72 0.07
CA ASP A 131 15.65 2.37 0.60
C ASP A 131 14.48 1.51 0.06
N LEU A 132 14.45 0.22 0.44
CA LEU A 132 13.46 -0.71 -0.09
C LEU A 132 12.03 -0.36 0.36
N SER A 133 11.85 0.11 1.61
CA SER A 133 10.53 0.51 2.11
C SER A 133 10.01 1.74 1.37
N GLN A 134 10.88 2.69 1.04
CA GLN A 134 10.54 3.86 0.21
C GLN A 134 10.22 3.44 -1.24
N ALA A 135 10.97 2.48 -1.79
CA ALA A 135 10.69 1.93 -3.11
C ALA A 135 9.29 1.29 -3.18
N GLU A 136 8.92 0.48 -2.19
CA GLU A 136 7.57 -0.10 -2.10
C GLU A 136 6.49 0.99 -1.97
N ALA A 137 6.77 2.06 -1.24
CA ALA A 137 5.85 3.18 -1.08
C ALA A 137 5.54 3.90 -2.41
N VAL A 138 6.45 3.89 -3.40
CA VAL A 138 6.16 4.41 -4.75
C VAL A 138 5.01 3.65 -5.40
N ALA A 139 5.00 2.32 -5.32
CA ALA A 139 3.91 1.51 -5.85
C ALA A 139 2.61 1.74 -5.09
N ASP A 140 2.68 1.82 -3.77
CA ASP A 140 1.53 2.08 -2.91
C ASP A 140 0.90 3.46 -3.17
N LEU A 141 1.72 4.48 -3.39
CA LEU A 141 1.24 5.82 -3.71
C LEU A 141 0.52 5.87 -5.07
N ILE A 142 1.02 5.14 -6.07
CA ILE A 142 0.37 5.05 -7.38
C ILE A 142 -0.94 4.27 -7.32
N ALA A 143 -0.99 3.22 -6.50
CA ALA A 143 -2.17 2.38 -6.30
C ALA A 143 -3.19 2.98 -5.31
N ALA A 144 -2.86 4.08 -4.64
CA ALA A 144 -3.73 4.69 -3.63
C ALA A 144 -5.04 5.19 -4.25
N THR A 145 -6.15 4.72 -3.71
CA THR A 145 -7.51 5.05 -4.17
C THR A 145 -8.28 5.94 -3.18
N ASN A 146 -7.68 6.26 -2.04
CA ASN A 146 -8.26 7.13 -1.03
C ASN A 146 -7.21 8.03 -0.37
N ARG A 147 -7.67 9.07 0.33
CA ARG A 147 -6.81 10.07 0.97
C ARG A 147 -5.89 9.45 2.02
N ALA A 148 -6.41 8.56 2.86
CA ALA A 148 -5.65 7.97 3.95
C ALA A 148 -4.51 7.08 3.42
N SER A 149 -4.77 6.23 2.41
CA SER A 149 -3.74 5.40 1.78
C SER A 149 -2.66 6.24 1.07
N ALA A 150 -3.05 7.33 0.40
CA ALA A 150 -2.11 8.24 -0.24
C ALA A 150 -1.21 8.95 0.79
N GLN A 151 -1.76 9.39 1.93
CA GLN A 151 -1.00 10.03 3.01
C GLN A 151 0.02 9.07 3.63
N LEU A 152 -0.39 7.83 3.94
CA LEU A 152 0.51 6.80 4.49
C LEU A 152 1.65 6.48 3.51
N ALA A 153 1.34 6.25 2.24
CA ALA A 153 2.35 5.98 1.22
C ALA A 153 3.31 7.16 1.04
N LEU A 154 2.81 8.40 1.08
CA LEU A 154 3.65 9.61 0.99
C LEU A 154 4.56 9.76 2.22
N GLY A 155 4.06 9.52 3.43
CA GLY A 155 4.86 9.51 4.66
C GLY A 155 5.97 8.47 4.61
N GLN A 156 5.67 7.25 4.16
CA GLN A 156 6.65 6.19 3.99
C GLN A 156 7.69 6.55 2.91
N LEU A 157 7.28 7.12 1.78
CA LEU A 157 8.19 7.59 0.71
C LEU A 157 9.12 8.71 1.22
N ARG A 158 8.64 9.59 2.11
CA ARG A 158 9.46 10.63 2.76
C ARG A 158 10.44 10.08 3.79
N GLY A 159 10.37 8.79 4.10
CA GLY A 159 11.31 8.11 4.99
C GLY A 159 10.93 8.14 6.47
N HIS A 160 9.69 8.47 6.85
CA HIS A 160 9.26 8.46 8.26
C HIS A 160 9.43 7.07 8.86
N PHE A 161 9.04 6.02 8.15
CA PHE A 161 9.21 4.64 8.61
C PHE A 161 10.68 4.23 8.71
N SER A 162 11.49 4.55 7.71
CA SER A 162 12.92 4.27 7.70
C SER A 162 13.66 4.99 8.83
N GLY A 163 13.24 6.22 9.16
CA GLY A 163 13.78 6.99 10.29
C GLY A 163 13.49 6.33 11.65
N GLU A 164 12.27 5.82 11.84
CA GLU A 164 11.91 5.06 13.04
C GLU A 164 12.75 3.77 13.15
N LEU A 165 12.91 3.03 12.06
CA LEU A 165 13.74 1.82 12.03
C LEU A 165 15.21 2.12 12.27
N ALA A 166 15.74 3.22 11.75
CA ALA A 166 17.10 3.67 12.01
C ALA A 166 17.32 3.94 13.51
N THR A 167 16.38 4.65 14.14
CA THR A 167 16.43 4.91 15.59
C THR A 167 16.43 3.62 16.41
N LEU A 168 15.57 2.65 16.05
CA LEU A 168 15.54 1.34 16.73
C LEU A 168 16.86 0.58 16.52
N ARG A 169 17.40 0.61 15.30
CA ARG A 169 18.67 -0.02 14.96
C ARG A 169 19.83 0.56 15.76
N ASP A 170 19.89 1.88 15.89
CA ASP A 170 20.96 2.54 16.65
C ASP A 170 20.91 2.15 18.14
N LYS A 171 19.71 2.05 18.72
CA LYS A 171 19.54 1.56 20.10
C LYS A 171 19.96 0.09 20.25
N LEU A 172 19.60 -0.78 19.31
CA LEU A 172 20.01 -2.18 19.31
C LEU A 172 21.53 -2.32 19.16
N LEU A 173 22.16 -1.55 18.27
CA LEU A 173 23.61 -1.54 18.12
C LEU A 173 24.28 -1.08 19.41
N HIS A 174 23.72 -0.12 20.13
CA HIS A 174 24.24 0.32 21.41
C HIS A 174 24.23 -0.82 22.44
N ILE A 175 23.09 -1.52 22.62
CA ILE A 175 23.01 -2.70 23.50
C ILE A 175 24.03 -3.77 23.08
N THR A 176 24.05 -4.11 21.78
CA THR A 176 24.96 -5.13 21.26
C THR A 176 26.43 -4.80 21.57
N SER A 177 26.82 -3.53 21.37
CA SER A 177 28.18 -3.08 21.64
C SER A 177 28.55 -3.17 23.12
N LEU A 178 27.62 -2.85 24.04
CA LEU A 178 27.84 -2.97 25.48
C LEU A 178 28.07 -4.43 25.90
N ILE A 179 27.26 -5.36 25.35
CA ILE A 179 27.38 -6.80 25.63
C ILE A 179 28.67 -7.37 25.03
N GLU A 180 29.04 -6.98 23.82
CA GLU A 180 30.28 -7.41 23.17
C GLU A 180 31.52 -6.93 23.92
N LEU A 181 31.50 -5.68 24.43
CA LEU A 181 32.57 -5.18 25.30
C LEU A 181 32.69 -5.99 26.62
N GLU A 182 31.56 -6.37 27.22
CA GLU A 182 31.55 -7.21 28.43
C GLU A 182 32.15 -8.58 28.17
N LEU A 183 31.88 -9.16 27.00
CA LEU A 183 32.46 -10.43 26.58
C LEU A 183 33.96 -10.35 26.30
N ASP A 184 34.45 -9.30 25.65
CA ASP A 184 35.86 -9.10 25.33
C ASP A 184 36.70 -8.88 26.59
N PHE A 185 36.14 -8.33 27.67
CA PHE A 185 36.81 -8.06 28.94
C PHE A 185 36.37 -8.98 30.08
N SER A 186 35.72 -10.11 29.77
CA SER A 186 35.21 -11.08 30.74
C SER A 186 36.28 -11.62 31.69
N ASP A 187 37.57 -11.60 31.30
CA ASP A 187 38.72 -12.00 32.13
C ASP A 187 39.08 -10.97 33.21
N GLN A 188 38.48 -9.76 33.20
CA GLN A 188 38.88 -8.64 34.07
C GLN A 188 37.84 -8.27 35.14
N ASP A 189 36.78 -9.07 35.34
CA ASP A 189 35.67 -8.79 36.30
C ASP A 189 35.05 -7.38 36.13
N VAL A 190 35.03 -6.82 34.92
CA VAL A 190 34.46 -5.49 34.62
C VAL A 190 33.06 -5.63 34.05
N THR A 191 32.05 -5.12 34.72
CA THR A 191 30.71 -4.96 34.17
C THR A 191 30.61 -3.63 33.44
N PHE A 192 30.41 -3.66 32.11
CA PHE A 192 30.32 -2.45 31.29
C PHE A 192 28.88 -1.93 31.15
N ALA A 193 27.86 -2.76 31.43
CA ALA A 193 26.47 -2.38 31.36
C ALA A 193 25.72 -2.81 32.61
N ASP A 194 24.94 -1.88 33.17
CA ASP A 194 23.96 -2.21 34.20
C ASP A 194 22.86 -3.07 33.55
N ARG A 195 22.60 -4.26 34.08
CA ARG A 195 21.53 -5.16 33.62
C ARG A 195 20.16 -4.48 33.61
N GLN A 196 19.92 -3.54 34.56
CA GLN A 196 18.67 -2.77 34.58
C GLN A 196 18.58 -1.79 33.41
N GLU A 197 19.68 -1.16 33.01
CA GLU A 197 19.74 -0.26 31.88
C GLU A 197 19.53 -1.03 30.57
N LEU A 198 20.18 -2.20 30.40
CA LEU A 198 19.99 -3.09 29.26
C LEU A 198 18.54 -3.56 29.15
N GLN A 199 17.93 -3.96 30.30
CA GLN A 199 16.54 -4.39 30.31
C GLN A 199 15.60 -3.25 29.91
N ALA A 200 15.75 -2.06 30.49
CA ALA A 200 14.91 -0.91 30.18
C ALA A 200 14.98 -0.53 28.70
N LEU A 201 16.18 -0.57 28.11
CA LEU A 201 16.38 -0.25 26.70
C LEU A 201 15.78 -1.33 25.78
N ALA A 202 15.90 -2.61 26.14
CA ALA A 202 15.29 -3.72 25.42
C ALA A 202 13.75 -3.67 25.49
N GLU A 203 13.17 -3.32 26.65
CA GLU A 203 11.74 -3.10 26.84
C GLU A 203 11.20 -1.95 25.98
N GLU A 204 11.94 -0.82 25.92
CA GLU A 204 11.58 0.31 25.06
C GLU A 204 11.55 -0.10 23.59
N ILE A 205 12.58 -0.80 23.11
CA ILE A 205 12.65 -1.31 21.73
C ILE A 205 11.51 -2.28 21.46
N GLY A 206 11.28 -3.26 22.35
CA GLY A 206 10.20 -4.25 22.22
C GLY A 206 8.83 -3.59 22.14
N THR A 207 8.56 -2.59 23.00
CA THR A 207 7.31 -1.82 22.98
C THR A 207 7.11 -1.10 21.65
N LYS A 208 8.16 -0.48 21.11
CA LYS A 208 8.06 0.23 19.83
C LYS A 208 7.85 -0.73 18.66
N ILE A 209 8.57 -1.85 18.61
CA ILE A 209 8.38 -2.89 17.58
C ILE A 209 6.95 -3.46 17.64
N ALA A 210 6.45 -3.77 18.85
CA ALA A 210 5.09 -4.25 19.04
C ALA A 210 4.03 -3.24 18.55
N SER A 211 4.22 -1.96 18.86
CA SER A 211 3.34 -0.88 18.37
C SER A 211 3.32 -0.82 16.84
N LEU A 212 4.48 -0.88 16.18
CA LEU A 212 4.58 -0.91 14.73
C LEU A 212 3.90 -2.16 14.14
N ALA A 213 4.15 -3.35 14.71
CA ALA A 213 3.53 -4.59 14.25
C ALA A 213 1.99 -4.54 14.40
N THR A 214 1.49 -4.04 15.54
CA THR A 214 0.04 -3.91 15.78
C THR A 214 -0.63 -2.93 14.82
N SER A 215 0.08 -1.90 14.36
CA SER A 215 -0.45 -0.93 13.40
C SER A 215 -0.78 -1.55 12.03
N PHE A 216 -0.28 -2.75 11.73
CA PHE A 216 -0.48 -3.42 10.46
C PHE A 216 -1.96 -3.70 10.14
N GLU A 217 -2.77 -4.09 11.12
CA GLU A 217 -4.20 -4.32 10.88
C GLU A 217 -4.91 -3.03 10.44
N THR A 218 -4.58 -1.90 11.06
CA THR A 218 -5.07 -0.58 10.64
C THR A 218 -4.57 -0.23 9.24
N GLY A 219 -3.28 -0.39 8.97
CA GLY A 219 -2.70 -0.11 7.66
C GLY A 219 -3.28 -0.96 6.54
N ARG A 220 -3.48 -2.25 6.79
CA ARG A 220 -4.15 -3.17 5.87
C ARG A 220 -5.58 -2.74 5.56
N ALA A 221 -6.35 -2.38 6.60
CA ALA A 221 -7.73 -1.91 6.43
C ALA A 221 -7.81 -0.62 5.59
N ILE A 222 -6.88 0.31 5.77
CA ILE A 222 -6.81 1.55 4.99
C ILE A 222 -6.43 1.29 3.53
N LYS A 223 -5.44 0.42 3.29
CA LYS A 223 -4.93 0.11 1.95
C LYS A 223 -5.91 -0.74 1.15
N ALA A 224 -6.44 -1.82 1.73
CA ALA A 224 -7.34 -2.75 1.07
C ALA A 224 -8.81 -2.30 1.07
N GLY A 225 -9.17 -1.34 1.92
CA GLY A 225 -10.54 -0.98 2.23
C GLY A 225 -11.18 -1.94 3.24
N ILE A 226 -12.17 -1.44 3.97
CA ILE A 226 -12.88 -2.17 5.02
C ILE A 226 -14.03 -2.93 4.40
N SER A 227 -14.08 -4.23 4.67
CA SER A 227 -15.12 -5.10 4.14
C SER A 227 -16.45 -4.93 4.90
N VAL A 228 -17.52 -4.67 4.15
CA VAL A 228 -18.89 -4.46 4.67
C VAL A 228 -19.83 -5.46 4.02
N ALA A 229 -20.54 -6.26 4.81
CA ALA A 229 -21.61 -7.11 4.33
C ALA A 229 -22.98 -6.46 4.59
N ILE A 230 -23.88 -6.49 3.60
CA ILE A 230 -25.27 -6.09 3.76
C ILE A 230 -26.12 -7.36 3.78
N VAL A 231 -26.77 -7.63 4.91
CA VAL A 231 -27.60 -8.81 5.11
C VAL A 231 -29.02 -8.41 5.54
N GLY A 232 -29.98 -9.30 5.37
CA GLY A 232 -31.39 -9.10 5.71
C GLY A 232 -32.31 -9.83 4.74
N LYS A 233 -33.58 -9.96 5.10
CA LYS A 233 -34.62 -10.65 4.31
C LYS A 233 -34.80 -10.04 2.92
N THR A 234 -35.51 -10.75 2.05
CA THR A 234 -35.95 -10.20 0.75
C THR A 234 -36.82 -8.96 0.97
N ASN A 235 -36.76 -8.02 0.05
CA ASN A 235 -37.59 -6.79 0.03
C ASN A 235 -37.44 -5.82 1.22
N VAL A 236 -36.48 -6.00 2.14
CA VAL A 236 -36.22 -5.02 3.22
C VAL A 236 -35.51 -3.74 2.71
N GLY A 237 -35.13 -3.71 1.43
CA GLY A 237 -34.54 -2.53 0.80
C GLY A 237 -33.01 -2.51 0.73
N LYS A 238 -32.32 -3.67 0.80
CA LYS A 238 -30.86 -3.79 0.70
C LYS A 238 -30.28 -3.13 -0.58
N SER A 239 -30.86 -3.44 -1.74
CA SER A 239 -30.41 -2.88 -3.03
C SER A 239 -30.64 -1.37 -3.12
N THR A 240 -31.76 -0.88 -2.57
CA THR A 240 -32.04 0.55 -2.52
C THR A 240 -31.06 1.27 -1.61
N LEU A 241 -30.76 0.69 -0.44
CA LEU A 241 -29.79 1.21 0.51
C LEU A 241 -28.39 1.26 -0.11
N LEU A 242 -27.93 0.15 -0.70
CA LEU A 242 -26.63 0.10 -1.37
C LEU A 242 -26.52 1.12 -2.50
N ASN A 243 -27.55 1.20 -3.38
CA ASN A 243 -27.56 2.18 -4.46
C ASN A 243 -27.57 3.63 -3.94
N ARG A 244 -28.15 3.87 -2.77
CA ARG A 244 -28.15 5.21 -2.17
C ARG A 244 -26.76 5.57 -1.67
N LEU A 245 -26.10 4.68 -0.91
CA LEU A 245 -24.73 4.83 -0.44
C LEU A 245 -23.75 5.03 -1.60
N LEU A 246 -23.92 4.29 -2.72
CA LEU A 246 -23.05 4.40 -3.91
C LEU A 246 -23.28 5.68 -4.72
N LYS A 247 -24.45 6.31 -4.66
CA LYS A 247 -24.78 7.48 -5.50
C LYS A 247 -24.22 8.80 -4.93
N GLU A 248 -24.03 8.90 -3.64
CA GLU A 248 -23.58 10.13 -3.00
C GLU A 248 -22.08 10.35 -3.08
N GLU A 249 -21.27 9.26 -3.18
CA GLU A 249 -19.81 9.36 -3.32
C GLU A 249 -19.24 8.31 -4.30
N ARG A 250 -19.58 8.41 -5.57
CA ARG A 250 -18.77 7.68 -6.57
C ARG A 250 -17.39 8.30 -6.61
N ALA A 251 -16.42 7.66 -5.94
CA ALA A 251 -15.03 7.85 -6.29
C ALA A 251 -14.89 7.67 -7.81
N ILE A 252 -14.21 8.59 -8.48
CA ILE A 252 -13.82 8.46 -9.89
C ILE A 252 -12.83 7.29 -9.91
N VAL A 253 -13.37 6.08 -10.02
CA VAL A 253 -12.55 4.90 -10.29
C VAL A 253 -12.15 5.05 -11.75
N SER A 254 -10.90 5.44 -11.98
CA SER A 254 -10.32 5.39 -13.32
C SER A 254 -10.36 3.93 -13.78
N ASP A 255 -10.90 3.70 -14.97
CA ASP A 255 -10.80 2.43 -15.68
C ASP A 255 -9.32 2.11 -15.99
N ILE A 256 -8.58 1.65 -14.98
CA ILE A 256 -7.27 1.06 -15.20
C ILE A 256 -7.52 -0.35 -15.71
N HIS A 257 -7.56 -0.51 -17.04
CA HIS A 257 -7.53 -1.78 -17.72
C HIS A 257 -6.26 -2.53 -17.35
N GLY A 258 -6.38 -3.60 -16.54
CA GLY A 258 -5.23 -4.47 -16.31
C GLY A 258 -5.24 -5.38 -15.10
N THR A 259 -6.28 -5.39 -14.27
CA THR A 259 -6.39 -6.41 -13.19
C THR A 259 -7.59 -7.32 -13.46
N THR A 260 -7.28 -8.60 -13.50
CA THR A 260 -8.11 -9.81 -13.62
C THR A 260 -9.57 -9.64 -13.16
N ARG A 261 -10.47 -10.28 -13.92
CA ARG A 261 -11.89 -10.55 -13.67
C ARG A 261 -12.13 -11.20 -12.30
N ASP A 262 -12.07 -10.45 -11.23
CA ASP A 262 -12.55 -10.89 -9.92
C ASP A 262 -13.64 -9.92 -9.45
N VAL A 263 -14.79 -10.49 -9.14
CA VAL A 263 -15.97 -9.96 -8.43
C VAL A 263 -16.06 -8.44 -8.39
N ILE A 264 -17.03 -7.87 -9.10
CA ILE A 264 -17.35 -6.43 -9.05
C ILE A 264 -17.82 -6.11 -7.62
N GLU A 265 -16.91 -5.65 -6.78
CA GLU A 265 -17.21 -5.14 -5.45
C GLU A 265 -17.45 -3.63 -5.55
N ASP A 266 -18.55 -3.19 -4.98
CA ASP A 266 -18.86 -1.78 -4.92
C ASP A 266 -18.12 -1.14 -3.74
N THR A 267 -17.43 -0.02 -3.99
CA THR A 267 -16.66 0.71 -2.97
C THR A 267 -17.20 2.13 -2.83
N ILE A 268 -17.35 2.57 -1.58
CA ILE A 268 -17.63 3.98 -1.24
C ILE A 268 -16.48 4.54 -0.40
N GLN A 269 -16.30 5.85 -0.44
CA GLN A 269 -15.34 6.54 0.39
C GLN A 269 -16.08 7.35 1.48
N ILE A 270 -15.84 7.04 2.75
CA ILE A 270 -16.38 7.78 3.89
C ILE A 270 -15.20 8.35 4.68
N ASN A 271 -15.15 9.67 4.85
CA ASN A 271 -14.07 10.37 5.57
C ASN A 271 -12.66 10.00 5.10
N GLY A 272 -12.49 9.78 3.78
CA GLY A 272 -11.18 9.47 3.20
C GLY A 272 -10.74 8.02 3.35
N ILE A 273 -11.63 7.10 3.77
CA ILE A 273 -11.39 5.65 3.89
C ILE A 273 -12.35 4.91 2.97
N ASN A 274 -11.86 3.87 2.31
CA ASN A 274 -12.65 3.03 1.43
C ASN A 274 -13.40 1.95 2.21
N PHE A 275 -14.70 1.83 1.97
CA PHE A 275 -15.55 0.74 2.44
C PHE A 275 -16.01 -0.09 1.24
N ARG A 276 -15.67 -1.36 1.25
CA ARG A 276 -15.87 -2.30 0.17
C ARG A 276 -17.03 -3.23 0.48
N PHE A 277 -18.12 -3.12 -0.27
CA PHE A 277 -19.32 -3.95 -0.10
C PHE A 277 -19.11 -5.30 -0.77
N ILE A 278 -19.13 -6.38 0.04
CA ILE A 278 -18.89 -7.73 -0.42
C ILE A 278 -20.14 -8.28 -1.12
N ASP A 279 -19.93 -8.89 -2.30
CA ASP A 279 -20.96 -9.61 -3.10
C ASP A 279 -22.24 -8.82 -3.37
N THR A 280 -22.08 -7.65 -3.95
CA THR A 280 -23.20 -6.82 -4.41
C THR A 280 -23.98 -7.44 -5.58
N ALA A 281 -23.41 -8.42 -6.29
CA ALA A 281 -24.05 -9.11 -7.40
C ALA A 281 -25.32 -9.87 -6.98
N GLY A 282 -25.34 -10.49 -5.79
CA GLY A 282 -26.54 -11.12 -5.22
C GLY A 282 -27.60 -10.13 -4.77
N ILE A 283 -27.20 -8.88 -4.46
CA ILE A 283 -28.11 -7.82 -4.05
C ILE A 283 -28.76 -7.15 -5.28
N ARG A 284 -28.05 -7.11 -6.43
CA ARG A 284 -28.51 -6.47 -7.66
C ARG A 284 -29.44 -7.35 -8.50
N LYS A 285 -29.33 -8.68 -8.39
CA LYS A 285 -30.20 -9.63 -9.11
C LYS A 285 -31.41 -10.01 -8.25
N THR A 286 -32.44 -9.21 -8.31
CA THR A 286 -33.78 -9.56 -7.79
C THR A 286 -34.50 -10.45 -8.79
N SER A 287 -34.37 -11.78 -8.67
CA SER A 287 -35.28 -12.72 -9.27
C SER A 287 -35.48 -13.90 -8.34
N ASP A 288 -36.74 -14.25 -8.16
CA ASP A 288 -37.35 -15.10 -7.11
C ASP A 288 -36.94 -16.59 -7.03
N GLU A 289 -35.83 -17.02 -7.63
CA GLU A 289 -35.60 -18.47 -7.82
C GLU A 289 -34.48 -19.13 -7.00
N ILE A 290 -33.81 -18.46 -6.05
CA ILE A 290 -32.70 -19.10 -5.30
C ILE A 290 -32.77 -18.80 -3.78
N GLU A 291 -33.85 -19.17 -3.13
CA GLU A 291 -34.01 -18.92 -1.68
C GLU A 291 -33.24 -19.94 -0.79
N SER A 292 -33.05 -21.18 -1.23
CA SER A 292 -32.37 -22.21 -0.41
C SER A 292 -30.84 -22.23 -0.51
N LEU A 293 -30.26 -21.76 -1.63
CA LEU A 293 -28.80 -21.57 -1.80
C LEU A 293 -28.30 -20.23 -1.22
N GLY A 294 -29.21 -19.35 -0.82
CA GLY A 294 -28.91 -18.02 -0.31
C GLY A 294 -28.38 -17.99 1.12
N ILE A 295 -28.78 -18.92 1.96
CA ILE A 295 -28.46 -18.92 3.39
C ILE A 295 -26.98 -19.25 3.64
N GLU A 296 -26.46 -20.32 3.05
CA GLU A 296 -25.04 -20.69 3.17
C GLU A 296 -24.09 -19.62 2.62
N ARG A 297 -24.43 -19.02 1.46
CA ARG A 297 -23.65 -17.91 0.90
C ARG A 297 -23.71 -16.65 1.75
N THR A 298 -24.83 -16.38 2.41
CA THR A 298 -24.96 -15.25 3.35
C THR A 298 -24.02 -15.43 4.54
N TYR A 299 -23.87 -16.63 5.08
CA TYR A 299 -22.96 -16.93 6.19
C TYR A 299 -21.47 -16.84 5.78
N GLN A 300 -21.11 -17.29 4.59
CA GLN A 300 -19.75 -17.08 4.06
C GLN A 300 -19.38 -15.59 3.99
N LYS A 301 -20.32 -14.76 3.51
CA LYS A 301 -20.12 -13.30 3.45
C LYS A 301 -19.92 -12.67 4.83
N LEU A 302 -20.66 -13.13 5.82
CA LEU A 302 -20.49 -12.69 7.20
C LEU A 302 -19.09 -13.02 7.71
N THR A 303 -18.49 -14.15 7.28
CA THR A 303 -17.15 -14.54 7.73
C THR A 303 -16.06 -13.58 7.23
N GLU A 304 -16.20 -13.05 6.02
CA GLU A 304 -15.22 -12.17 5.37
C GLU A 304 -15.37 -10.67 5.73
N ALA A 305 -16.55 -10.28 6.27
CA ALA A 305 -16.85 -8.89 6.59
C ALA A 305 -16.26 -8.49 7.95
N ALA A 306 -15.71 -7.26 8.00
CA ALA A 306 -15.35 -6.59 9.24
C ALA A 306 -16.56 -5.89 9.88
N ILE A 307 -17.45 -5.34 9.05
CA ILE A 307 -18.68 -4.66 9.45
C ILE A 307 -19.87 -5.36 8.82
N VAL A 308 -20.93 -5.58 9.59
CA VAL A 308 -22.18 -6.18 9.13
C VAL A 308 -23.32 -5.18 9.26
N LEU A 309 -23.96 -4.85 8.14
CA LEU A 309 -25.21 -4.07 8.12
C LEU A 309 -26.39 -5.04 8.06
N TRP A 310 -27.06 -5.23 9.17
CA TRP A 310 -28.30 -6.04 9.22
C TRP A 310 -29.51 -5.15 8.95
N VAL A 311 -30.03 -5.22 7.73
CA VAL A 311 -31.15 -4.41 7.26
C VAL A 311 -32.48 -5.12 7.57
N ILE A 312 -33.35 -4.45 8.31
CA ILE A 312 -34.68 -4.90 8.70
C ILE A 312 -35.73 -3.82 8.40
N ASP A 313 -36.97 -4.22 8.12
CA ASP A 313 -38.11 -3.30 7.93
C ASP A 313 -39.25 -3.55 8.93
N LYS A 314 -39.11 -4.55 9.81
CA LYS A 314 -40.01 -4.88 10.92
C LYS A 314 -39.26 -5.51 12.06
N ALA A 315 -39.88 -5.59 13.24
CA ALA A 315 -39.26 -6.21 14.40
C ALA A 315 -38.85 -7.66 14.10
N PRO A 316 -37.58 -8.03 14.31
CA PRO A 316 -37.11 -9.38 14.13
C PRO A 316 -37.61 -10.30 15.27
N SER A 317 -37.71 -11.62 15.01
CA SER A 317 -37.96 -12.61 16.05
C SER A 317 -36.73 -12.82 16.94
N LEU A 318 -36.92 -13.34 18.17
CA LEU A 318 -35.80 -13.64 19.06
C LEU A 318 -34.81 -14.62 18.42
N SER A 319 -35.32 -15.64 17.70
CA SER A 319 -34.44 -16.61 16.99
C SER A 319 -33.55 -15.95 15.91
N GLU A 320 -34.07 -14.94 15.18
CA GLU A 320 -33.27 -14.22 14.20
C GLU A 320 -32.21 -13.35 14.85
N ILE A 321 -32.51 -12.80 16.03
CA ILE A 321 -31.54 -12.03 16.81
C ILE A 321 -30.43 -12.95 17.34
N GLU A 322 -30.79 -14.10 17.93
CA GLU A 322 -29.83 -15.10 18.42
C GLU A 322 -28.89 -15.60 17.32
N GLU A 323 -29.44 -15.89 16.14
CA GLU A 323 -28.68 -16.30 14.97
C GLU A 323 -27.70 -15.21 14.52
N MET A 324 -28.17 -13.96 14.44
CA MET A 324 -27.31 -12.82 14.05
C MET A 324 -26.21 -12.56 15.07
N ASP A 325 -26.52 -12.59 16.37
CA ASP A 325 -25.53 -12.43 17.44
C ASP A 325 -24.43 -13.51 17.36
N ALA A 326 -24.84 -14.77 17.11
CA ALA A 326 -23.89 -15.86 16.98
C ALA A 326 -22.93 -15.72 15.78
N HIS A 327 -23.43 -15.24 14.63
CA HIS A 327 -22.64 -15.11 13.41
C HIS A 327 -21.83 -13.81 13.31
N THR A 328 -22.09 -12.83 14.18
CA THR A 328 -21.38 -11.53 14.19
C THR A 328 -20.40 -11.38 15.34
N ARG A 329 -20.09 -12.46 16.08
CA ARG A 329 -19.07 -12.43 17.13
C ARG A 329 -17.72 -12.00 16.61
N GLY A 330 -17.10 -11.03 17.31
CA GLY A 330 -15.83 -10.43 16.88
C GLY A 330 -15.95 -9.50 15.67
N LYS A 331 -17.19 -9.11 15.28
CA LYS A 331 -17.45 -8.20 14.17
C LYS A 331 -18.28 -7.02 14.64
N ARG A 332 -18.23 -5.93 13.89
CA ARG A 332 -19.06 -4.76 14.19
C ARG A 332 -20.43 -4.88 13.51
N LEU A 333 -21.47 -5.05 14.33
CA LEU A 333 -22.85 -5.16 13.86
C LEU A 333 -23.55 -3.80 13.92
N ILE A 334 -24.12 -3.37 12.78
CA ILE A 334 -25.01 -2.21 12.69
C ILE A 334 -26.41 -2.73 12.28
N VAL A 335 -27.40 -2.56 13.12
CA VAL A 335 -28.80 -2.88 12.82
C VAL A 335 -29.44 -1.68 12.16
N VAL A 336 -29.81 -1.84 10.89
CA VAL A 336 -30.39 -0.77 10.07
C VAL A 336 -31.89 -0.98 9.93
N SER A 337 -32.70 -0.22 10.68
CA SER A 337 -34.15 -0.18 10.53
C SER A 337 -34.52 0.68 9.32
N ASN A 338 -34.83 0.05 8.19
CA ASN A 338 -35.18 0.72 6.95
C ASN A 338 -36.71 0.94 6.81
N LYS A 339 -37.12 1.76 5.86
CA LYS A 339 -38.53 2.13 5.59
C LYS A 339 -39.21 2.83 6.76
N THR A 340 -38.50 3.69 7.47
CA THR A 340 -39.05 4.49 8.58
C THR A 340 -40.13 5.47 8.15
N ASP A 341 -40.29 5.68 6.86
CA ASP A 341 -41.37 6.46 6.23
C ASP A 341 -42.71 5.69 6.22
N GLU A 342 -42.67 4.35 6.25
CA GLU A 342 -43.87 3.52 6.21
C GLU A 342 -44.31 3.13 7.62
N GLN A 343 -43.38 2.70 8.47
CA GLN A 343 -43.65 2.29 9.84
C GLN A 343 -42.42 2.36 10.75
N SER A 344 -42.67 2.59 12.03
CA SER A 344 -41.68 2.45 13.10
C SER A 344 -42.04 1.25 13.97
N PHE A 345 -41.04 0.55 14.47
CA PHE A 345 -41.22 -0.58 15.40
C PHE A 345 -40.20 -0.52 16.53
N ALA A 346 -40.57 -1.06 17.68
CA ALA A 346 -39.63 -1.23 18.77
C ALA A 346 -38.81 -2.51 18.55
N PHE A 347 -37.49 -2.42 18.73
CA PHE A 347 -36.63 -3.58 18.68
C PHE A 347 -36.84 -4.43 19.97
N PRO A 348 -36.94 -5.75 19.86
CA PRO A 348 -37.09 -6.62 21.04
C PRO A 348 -35.89 -6.47 21.99
N THR A 349 -36.17 -6.54 23.30
CA THR A 349 -35.12 -6.57 24.31
C THR A 349 -34.32 -7.86 24.18
N PHE A 350 -33.00 -7.76 24.02
CA PHE A 350 -32.09 -8.91 23.89
C PHE A 350 -30.75 -8.59 24.56
N SER A 351 -30.12 -9.61 25.14
CA SER A 351 -28.79 -9.47 25.73
C SER A 351 -27.74 -9.90 24.70
N TRP A 352 -27.21 -8.93 23.98
CA TRP A 352 -26.19 -9.15 22.95
C TRP A 352 -24.84 -9.57 23.55
N THR A 353 -24.10 -10.42 22.84
CA THR A 353 -22.70 -10.72 23.17
C THR A 353 -21.83 -9.47 23.01
N GLU A 354 -22.04 -8.75 21.90
CA GLU A 354 -21.44 -7.42 21.66
C GLU A 354 -22.57 -6.47 21.24
N GLN A 355 -22.71 -5.33 21.93
CA GLN A 355 -23.80 -4.40 21.71
C GLN A 355 -23.72 -3.80 20.30
N PRO A 356 -24.77 -4.00 19.44
CA PRO A 356 -24.79 -3.43 18.11
C PRO A 356 -25.13 -1.95 18.11
N THR A 357 -24.79 -1.26 17.04
CA THR A 357 -25.26 0.10 16.77
C THR A 357 -26.60 0.05 16.06
N PHE A 358 -27.57 0.86 16.47
CA PHE A 358 -28.89 0.93 15.84
C PHE A 358 -29.03 2.23 15.05
N VAL A 359 -29.43 2.12 13.78
CA VAL A 359 -29.67 3.27 12.90
C VAL A 359 -30.99 3.12 12.18
N SER A 360 -31.84 4.14 12.23
CA SER A 360 -33.13 4.17 11.55
C SER A 360 -33.05 5.04 10.30
N VAL A 361 -33.38 4.47 9.13
CA VAL A 361 -33.22 5.15 7.84
C VAL A 361 -34.45 4.99 6.95
N SER A 362 -34.62 5.90 5.98
CA SER A 362 -35.42 5.64 4.79
C SER A 362 -34.52 5.74 3.55
N ALA A 363 -34.09 4.60 3.02
CA ALA A 363 -33.28 4.54 1.82
C ALA A 363 -34.00 5.14 0.59
N LYS A 364 -35.32 5.08 0.56
CA LYS A 364 -36.16 5.63 -0.52
C LYS A 364 -36.13 7.17 -0.52
N PHE A 365 -36.22 7.79 0.63
CA PHE A 365 -36.32 9.26 0.80
C PHE A 365 -35.00 9.89 1.24
N ASN A 366 -33.91 9.15 1.29
CA ASN A 366 -32.59 9.64 1.71
C ASN A 366 -32.56 10.17 3.16
N THR A 367 -33.35 9.60 4.05
CA THR A 367 -33.43 10.08 5.44
C THR A 367 -32.42 9.33 6.30
N ASN A 368 -31.60 10.06 7.08
CA ASN A 368 -30.58 9.56 8.00
C ASN A 368 -29.47 8.69 7.35
N ILE A 369 -29.23 8.84 6.05
CA ILE A 369 -28.13 8.11 5.38
C ILE A 369 -26.78 8.61 5.88
N GLU A 370 -26.57 9.90 6.07
CA GLU A 370 -25.36 10.47 6.66
C GLU A 370 -25.07 9.92 8.08
N THR A 371 -26.11 9.68 8.88
CA THR A 371 -25.98 9.05 10.20
C THR A 371 -25.50 7.59 10.07
N LEU A 372 -25.99 6.87 9.06
CA LEU A 372 -25.53 5.51 8.77
C LEU A 372 -24.06 5.51 8.31
N GLU A 373 -23.66 6.42 7.43
CA GLU A 373 -22.27 6.58 6.99
C GLU A 373 -21.33 6.87 8.17
N THR A 374 -21.74 7.81 9.04
CA THR A 374 -21.00 8.09 10.29
C THR A 374 -20.90 6.86 11.18
N SER A 375 -21.97 6.06 11.28
CA SER A 375 -21.97 4.82 12.06
C SER A 375 -21.08 3.74 11.46
N ILE A 376 -21.03 3.62 10.13
CA ILE A 376 -20.11 2.73 9.40
C ILE A 376 -18.66 3.15 9.66
N TYR A 377 -18.36 4.45 9.55
CA TYR A 377 -17.03 5.00 9.81
C TYR A 377 -16.59 4.73 11.25
N ASN A 378 -17.45 5.00 12.24
CA ASN A 378 -17.13 4.77 13.65
C ASN A 378 -16.96 3.27 13.96
N ALA A 379 -17.73 2.39 13.32
CA ALA A 379 -17.61 0.94 13.47
C ALA A 379 -16.26 0.41 12.96
N ALA A 380 -15.63 1.10 12.02
CA ALA A 380 -14.29 0.75 11.53
C ALA A 380 -13.21 0.88 12.61
N ASN A 381 -13.45 1.71 13.64
CA ASN A 381 -12.55 1.95 14.76
C ASN A 381 -11.10 2.25 14.31
N ILE A 382 -10.98 3.01 13.21
CA ILE A 382 -9.67 3.45 12.71
C ILE A 382 -9.27 4.71 13.47
N PRO A 383 -8.08 4.74 14.07
CA PRO A 383 -7.57 5.97 14.71
C PRO A 383 -7.40 7.09 13.68
N GLU A 384 -7.54 8.33 14.10
CA GLU A 384 -7.17 9.47 13.26
C GLU A 384 -5.70 9.36 12.88
N ILE A 385 -5.42 9.43 11.57
CA ILE A 385 -4.08 9.34 11.04
C ILE A 385 -3.56 10.73 10.75
N HIS A 386 -2.47 11.08 11.40
CA HIS A 386 -1.75 12.33 11.18
C HIS A 386 -0.60 12.13 10.17
N GLU A 387 -0.12 13.22 9.60
CA GLU A 387 0.89 13.21 8.52
C GLU A 387 2.21 12.50 8.94
N ASN A 388 2.52 12.50 10.23
CA ASN A 388 3.77 11.92 10.77
C ASN A 388 3.57 10.51 11.36
N ASP A 389 2.36 9.98 11.34
CA ASP A 389 2.12 8.66 11.92
C ASP A 389 2.74 7.57 11.04
N VAL A 390 3.46 6.67 11.68
CA VAL A 390 4.04 5.51 11.03
C VAL A 390 3.11 4.32 11.22
N VAL A 391 2.48 3.90 10.14
CA VAL A 391 1.56 2.75 10.09
C VAL A 391 2.08 1.75 9.07
N VAL A 392 2.24 0.50 9.50
CA VAL A 392 2.71 -0.58 8.64
C VAL A 392 1.58 -1.04 7.72
N THR A 393 1.83 -1.05 6.39
CA THR A 393 0.83 -1.43 5.38
C THR A 393 1.21 -2.68 4.59
N ASN A 394 2.47 -3.12 4.69
CA ASN A 394 3.04 -4.22 3.92
C ASN A 394 3.22 -5.46 4.79
N VAL A 395 2.76 -6.63 4.30
CA VAL A 395 2.88 -7.94 4.98
C VAL A 395 4.34 -8.28 5.25
N ARG A 396 5.25 -8.03 4.31
CA ARG A 396 6.69 -8.28 4.48
C ARG A 396 7.26 -7.51 5.69
N HIS A 397 6.86 -6.24 5.86
CA HIS A 397 7.27 -5.44 7.00
C HIS A 397 6.71 -5.99 8.32
N TYR A 398 5.43 -6.39 8.31
CA TYR A 398 4.77 -7.00 9.46
C TYR A 398 5.47 -8.31 9.90
N GLU A 399 5.79 -9.19 8.94
CA GLU A 399 6.51 -10.43 9.21
C GLU A 399 7.89 -10.17 9.82
N ALA A 400 8.67 -9.26 9.22
CA ALA A 400 9.98 -8.87 9.73
C ALA A 400 9.90 -8.27 11.15
N LEU A 401 8.92 -7.38 11.42
CA LEU A 401 8.68 -6.82 12.75
C LEU A 401 8.27 -7.90 13.77
N THR A 402 7.46 -8.88 13.35
CA THR A 402 7.05 -9.99 14.21
C THR A 402 8.24 -10.86 14.61
N HIS A 403 9.13 -11.16 13.67
CA HIS A 403 10.37 -11.89 13.95
C HIS A 403 11.33 -11.07 14.84
N ALA A 404 11.47 -9.77 14.58
CA ALA A 404 12.25 -8.88 15.41
C ALA A 404 11.70 -8.80 16.85
N LEU A 405 10.36 -8.75 17.02
CA LEU A 405 9.71 -8.78 18.33
C LEU A 405 9.98 -10.08 19.08
N ALA A 406 9.91 -11.22 18.39
CA ALA A 406 10.23 -12.51 19.00
C ALA A 406 11.71 -12.58 19.43
N SER A 407 12.64 -11.98 18.67
CA SER A 407 14.05 -11.93 19.03
C SER A 407 14.32 -11.05 20.25
N ILE A 408 13.73 -9.84 20.30
CA ILE A 408 13.91 -8.94 21.46
C ILE A 408 13.23 -9.52 22.73
N GLN A 409 12.14 -10.28 22.58
CA GLN A 409 11.53 -10.97 23.72
C GLN A 409 12.47 -12.02 24.30
N ARG A 410 13.19 -12.80 23.47
CA ARG A 410 14.21 -13.75 23.94
C ARG A 410 15.36 -13.03 24.65
N VAL A 411 15.76 -11.85 24.19
CA VAL A 411 16.74 -11.02 24.90
C VAL A 411 16.25 -10.65 26.29
N LEU A 412 14.99 -10.18 26.43
CA LEU A 412 14.38 -9.84 27.72
C LEU A 412 14.32 -11.05 28.65
N ASP A 413 13.86 -12.19 28.15
CA ASP A 413 13.78 -13.45 28.89
C ASP A 413 15.21 -13.91 29.32
N GLY A 414 16.19 -13.75 28.44
CA GLY A 414 17.59 -14.06 28.73
C GLY A 414 18.21 -13.15 29.79
N ILE A 415 17.91 -11.86 29.78
CA ILE A 415 18.32 -10.92 30.82
C ILE A 415 17.70 -11.31 32.16
N ALA A 416 16.40 -11.67 32.19
CA ALA A 416 15.71 -12.09 33.42
C ALA A 416 16.22 -13.42 33.98
N LEU A 417 16.76 -14.30 33.13
CA LEU A 417 17.37 -15.58 33.52
C LEU A 417 18.87 -15.48 33.75
N ASP A 418 19.44 -14.30 33.70
CA ASP A 418 20.90 -14.02 33.86
C ASP A 418 21.76 -14.84 32.89
N LEU A 419 21.31 -14.99 31.63
CA LEU A 419 22.06 -15.69 30.60
C LEU A 419 23.34 -14.93 30.23
N SER A 420 24.32 -15.68 29.72
CA SER A 420 25.60 -15.14 29.26
C SER A 420 25.43 -14.19 28.04
N GLY A 421 26.31 -13.19 27.95
CA GLY A 421 26.25 -12.15 26.92
C GLY A 421 26.33 -12.67 25.48
N ASP A 422 27.03 -13.81 25.25
CA ASP A 422 27.12 -14.47 23.94
C ASP A 422 25.74 -14.90 23.38
N LEU A 423 24.88 -15.46 24.25
CA LEU A 423 23.52 -15.85 23.87
C LEU A 423 22.64 -14.61 23.60
N LEU A 424 22.75 -13.58 24.44
CA LEU A 424 22.01 -12.32 24.24
C LEU A 424 22.45 -11.61 22.96
N SER A 425 23.75 -11.62 22.64
CA SER A 425 24.32 -11.02 21.43
C SER A 425 23.75 -11.66 20.14
N GLU A 426 23.56 -12.98 20.13
CA GLU A 426 22.99 -13.68 18.95
C GLU A 426 21.54 -13.25 18.69
N ASP A 427 20.69 -13.17 19.74
CA ASP A 427 19.29 -12.73 19.58
C ASP A 427 19.20 -11.25 19.19
N LEU A 428 20.10 -10.40 19.68
CA LEU A 428 20.20 -8.99 19.26
C LEU A 428 20.59 -8.86 17.79
N ARG A 429 21.56 -9.65 17.32
CA ARG A 429 21.96 -9.68 15.91
C ARG A 429 20.82 -10.15 15.01
N GLN A 430 20.03 -11.15 15.43
CA GLN A 430 18.83 -11.57 14.73
C GLN A 430 17.79 -10.47 14.64
N CYS A 431 17.55 -9.75 15.75
CA CYS A 431 16.63 -8.59 15.76
C CYS A 431 17.09 -7.51 14.76
N LEU A 432 18.38 -7.15 14.79
CA LEU A 432 19.00 -6.22 13.84
C LEU A 432 18.83 -6.66 12.39
N HIS A 433 19.01 -7.95 12.12
CA HIS A 433 18.86 -8.54 10.79
C HIS A 433 17.44 -8.36 10.26
N PHE A 434 16.43 -8.72 11.04
CA PHE A 434 15.03 -8.57 10.63
C PHE A 434 14.62 -7.11 10.39
N LEU A 435 15.08 -6.17 11.23
CA LEU A 435 14.83 -4.75 10.97
C LEU A 435 15.55 -4.24 9.71
N ALA A 436 16.76 -4.74 9.44
CA ALA A 436 17.51 -4.38 8.23
C ALA A 436 16.85 -4.91 6.96
N GLU A 437 16.19 -6.07 6.99
CA GLU A 437 15.46 -6.62 5.84
C GLU A 437 14.35 -5.67 5.35
N ILE A 438 13.71 -4.92 6.25
CA ILE A 438 12.63 -3.97 5.88
C ILE A 438 13.18 -2.91 4.92
N THR A 439 14.33 -2.33 5.23
CA THR A 439 14.96 -1.28 4.43
C THR A 439 15.86 -1.80 3.31
N GLY A 440 16.02 -3.12 3.20
CA GLY A 440 16.86 -3.76 2.18
C GLY A 440 18.32 -3.95 2.58
N GLY A 441 18.70 -3.68 3.83
CA GLY A 441 20.09 -3.78 4.32
C GLY A 441 20.65 -5.20 4.44
N GLY A 442 19.84 -6.24 4.31
CA GLY A 442 20.25 -7.65 4.34
C GLY A 442 19.94 -8.41 3.04
N ILE A 443 19.20 -7.80 2.13
CA ILE A 443 18.70 -8.46 0.91
C ILE A 443 19.77 -8.37 -0.17
N THR A 444 20.40 -9.50 -0.47
CA THR A 444 21.47 -9.61 -1.48
C THR A 444 21.06 -10.42 -2.70
N SER A 445 19.94 -11.16 -2.67
CA SER A 445 19.54 -12.00 -3.78
C SER A 445 18.68 -11.27 -4.80
N ASN A 446 19.03 -11.45 -6.09
CA ASN A 446 18.29 -10.91 -7.23
C ASN A 446 16.86 -11.44 -7.30
N GLU A 447 16.63 -12.65 -6.80
CA GLU A 447 15.33 -13.31 -6.80
C GLU A 447 14.33 -12.60 -5.86
N VAL A 448 14.77 -12.24 -4.66
CA VAL A 448 13.92 -11.51 -3.69
C VAL A 448 13.58 -10.11 -4.21
N LEU A 449 14.57 -9.36 -4.71
CA LEU A 449 14.33 -8.06 -5.33
C LEU A 449 13.42 -8.17 -6.55
N GLY A 450 13.65 -9.16 -7.41
CA GLY A 450 12.81 -9.43 -8.58
C GLY A 450 11.34 -9.70 -8.20
N ASN A 451 11.09 -10.45 -7.13
CA ASN A 451 9.73 -10.72 -6.65
C ASN A 451 9.04 -9.45 -6.09
N ILE A 452 9.77 -8.60 -5.38
CA ILE A 452 9.23 -7.33 -4.86
C ILE A 452 8.83 -6.41 -6.02
N PHE A 453 9.72 -6.21 -7.01
CA PHE A 453 9.50 -5.28 -8.11
C PHE A 453 8.58 -5.81 -9.23
N LYS A 454 8.33 -7.11 -9.30
CA LYS A 454 7.47 -7.75 -10.31
C LYS A 454 6.04 -7.18 -10.37
N HIS A 455 5.53 -6.72 -9.27
CA HIS A 455 4.17 -6.17 -9.16
C HIS A 455 4.08 -4.67 -9.41
N PHE A 456 5.20 -4.03 -9.74
CA PHE A 456 5.24 -2.60 -10.08
C PHE A 456 4.81 -2.37 -11.52
N CYS A 457 4.39 -1.13 -11.81
CA CYS A 457 4.08 -0.73 -13.17
C CYS A 457 5.36 -0.64 -14.04
N ILE A 458 5.26 -0.99 -15.33
CA ILE A 458 6.33 -0.73 -16.32
C ILE A 458 6.49 0.79 -16.45
N GLY A 459 7.74 1.27 -16.48
CA GLY A 459 8.03 2.72 -16.56
C GLY A 459 8.18 3.44 -15.21
N LYS A 460 8.06 2.66 -14.11
CA LYS A 460 8.24 3.15 -12.73
C LYS A 460 9.36 2.39 -12.03
#